data_97e9d064ea37fecc78647e914a17a655
#
_entry.id   97e9d064ea37fecc78647e914a17a655
#
_cell.length_a   1.000
_cell.length_b   1.000
_cell.length_c   1.000
_cell.angle_alpha   90.00
_cell.angle_beta   90.00
_cell.angle_gamma   90.00
#
_symmetry.space_group_name_H-M   'P 1'
#
loop_
_entity.id
_entity.type
_entity.pdbx_description
1 polymer ?
#
loop_
_entity_poly.entity_id
_entity_poly.type
_entity_poly.pdbx_seq_one_letter_code
_entity_poly.pdbx_strand_id
1 'polypeptide(L)'
;RCRDLFTAMWIPDLFMERLKSGGQWSLLCPNEVRNKFGKDLSEVYGEEFNNMYEAAEKMPGLARKTVNAEVVWKSIVRSQIETGTPYMLYKDACNKKSNQKNIGIIKSSNLCTEILEVSSKDETAVCNLASIALPKFVDAKNKTFNFSKLESVARILVRNLNKVIDKNFYPTEC
;
A
#
# COMPACT_ATOMS: atom_id res chain seq x y z
N ARG A 1 -16.80 -11.23 -12.80
CA ARG A 1 -15.96 -10.13 -12.29
C ARG A 1 -16.66 -9.51 -11.08
N CYS A 2 -15.94 -9.39 -9.97
CA CYS A 2 -16.46 -8.80 -8.72
C CYS A 2 -16.35 -7.28 -8.81
N ARG A 3 -17.35 -6.60 -9.39
CA ARG A 3 -17.31 -5.14 -9.58
C ARG A 3 -17.47 -4.35 -8.29
N ASP A 4 -18.11 -4.96 -7.28
CA ASP A 4 -18.36 -4.34 -5.99
C ASP A 4 -17.29 -4.66 -4.94
N LEU A 5 -16.22 -5.37 -5.35
CA LEU A 5 -15.09 -5.69 -4.50
C LEU A 5 -13.92 -4.77 -4.83
N PHE A 6 -13.51 -3.97 -3.85
CA PHE A 6 -12.33 -3.13 -3.95
C PHE A 6 -11.07 -3.97 -3.74
N THR A 7 -10.23 -4.00 -4.74
CA THR A 7 -8.96 -4.74 -4.73
C THR A 7 -7.78 -3.81 -4.94
N ALA A 8 -6.61 -4.20 -4.46
CA ALA A 8 -5.36 -3.49 -4.70
C ALA A 8 -4.25 -4.45 -5.13
N MET A 9 -3.30 -3.92 -5.90
CA MET A 9 -2.08 -4.62 -6.29
C MET A 9 -0.91 -4.07 -5.49
N TRP A 10 -0.13 -4.95 -4.88
CA TRP A 10 1.08 -4.63 -4.14
C TRP A 10 2.30 -4.97 -5.00
N ILE A 11 2.75 -3.99 -5.80
CA ILE A 11 3.64 -4.20 -6.95
C ILE A 11 5.09 -3.96 -6.55
N PRO A 12 5.99 -4.95 -6.71
CA PRO A 12 7.43 -4.77 -6.55
C PRO A 12 8.04 -4.03 -7.76
N ASP A 13 9.15 -3.33 -7.52
CA ASP A 13 9.90 -2.64 -8.57
C ASP A 13 10.35 -3.62 -9.66
N LEU A 14 10.74 -4.84 -9.29
CA LEU A 14 11.12 -5.91 -10.24
C LEU A 14 10.05 -6.20 -11.29
N PHE A 15 8.75 -6.16 -10.92
CA PHE A 15 7.68 -6.34 -11.91
C PHE A 15 7.69 -5.21 -12.96
N MET A 16 7.87 -3.97 -12.51
CA MET A 16 7.90 -2.81 -13.41
C MET A 16 9.15 -2.81 -14.31
N GLU A 17 10.28 -3.25 -13.79
CA GLU A 17 11.51 -3.43 -14.55
C GLU A 17 11.36 -4.48 -15.64
N ARG A 18 10.78 -5.63 -15.29
CA ARG A 18 10.49 -6.71 -16.26
C ARG A 18 9.43 -6.30 -17.28
N LEU A 19 8.42 -5.54 -16.87
CA LEU A 19 7.45 -4.97 -17.80
C LEU A 19 8.12 -4.05 -18.82
N LYS A 20 8.99 -3.16 -18.35
CA LYS A 20 9.73 -2.21 -19.21
C LYS A 20 10.68 -2.91 -20.19
N SER A 21 11.29 -4.01 -19.77
CA SER A 21 12.20 -4.80 -20.60
C SER A 21 11.51 -5.84 -21.49
N GLY A 22 10.18 -5.96 -21.43
CA GLY A 22 9.43 -7.00 -22.16
C GLY A 22 9.61 -8.40 -21.59
N GLY A 23 9.98 -8.50 -20.30
CA GLY A 23 10.27 -9.75 -19.61
C GLY A 23 9.03 -10.55 -19.19
N GLN A 24 9.30 -11.69 -18.57
CA GLN A 24 8.28 -12.59 -18.06
C GLN A 24 8.03 -12.38 -16.55
N TRP A 25 6.84 -12.76 -16.11
CA TRP A 25 6.43 -12.77 -14.73
C TRP A 25 5.85 -14.12 -14.33
N SER A 26 6.32 -14.68 -13.24
CA SER A 26 5.86 -15.96 -12.71
C SER A 26 4.84 -15.77 -11.60
N LEU A 27 3.66 -16.34 -11.81
CA LEU A 27 2.63 -16.44 -10.78
C LEU A 27 2.94 -17.67 -9.93
N LEU A 28 3.31 -17.46 -8.68
CA LEU A 28 3.76 -18.48 -7.75
C LEU A 28 2.66 -18.81 -6.74
N CYS A 29 2.68 -20.02 -6.19
CA CYS A 29 1.82 -20.40 -5.06
C CYS A 29 2.42 -19.87 -3.74
N PRO A 30 1.75 -18.93 -3.02
CA PRO A 30 2.30 -18.35 -1.80
C PRO A 30 2.60 -19.40 -0.71
N ASN A 31 1.73 -20.40 -0.56
CA ASN A 31 1.92 -21.47 0.42
C ASN A 31 3.17 -22.30 0.15
N GLU A 32 3.43 -22.65 -1.12
CA GLU A 32 4.64 -23.40 -1.49
C GLU A 32 5.91 -22.56 -1.30
N VAL A 33 5.86 -21.26 -1.63
CA VAL A 33 6.99 -20.35 -1.38
C VAL A 33 7.28 -20.30 0.11
N ARG A 34 6.26 -20.09 0.96
CA ARG A 34 6.42 -20.07 2.42
C ARG A 34 7.04 -21.36 2.93
N ASN A 35 6.56 -22.53 2.49
CA ASN A 35 7.05 -23.82 2.93
C ASN A 35 8.52 -24.07 2.51
N LYS A 36 8.96 -23.50 1.39
CA LYS A 36 10.32 -23.68 0.89
C LYS A 36 11.31 -22.67 1.44
N PHE A 37 10.90 -21.42 1.65
CA PHE A 37 11.77 -20.32 2.06
C PHE A 37 11.58 -19.89 3.53
N GLY A 38 10.57 -20.42 4.23
CA GLY A 38 10.24 -20.02 5.60
C GLY A 38 9.63 -18.65 5.76
N LYS A 39 9.44 -17.91 4.65
CA LYS A 39 8.89 -16.56 4.59
C LYS A 39 7.95 -16.40 3.39
N ASP A 40 7.02 -15.46 3.49
CA ASP A 40 6.22 -15.02 2.36
C ASP A 40 6.92 -13.93 1.54
N LEU A 41 6.64 -13.90 0.24
CA LEU A 41 7.04 -12.77 -0.62
C LEU A 41 6.43 -11.43 -0.17
N SER A 42 5.35 -11.43 0.61
CA SER A 42 4.79 -10.23 1.24
C SER A 42 5.63 -9.70 2.40
N GLU A 43 6.50 -10.52 2.98
CA GLU A 43 7.34 -10.18 4.14
C GLU A 43 8.72 -9.65 3.77
N VAL A 44 8.99 -9.49 2.48
CA VAL A 44 10.26 -8.99 1.95
C VAL A 44 10.02 -7.94 0.88
N TYR A 45 10.96 -7.01 0.68
CA TYR A 45 10.89 -5.98 -0.35
C TYR A 45 12.29 -5.64 -0.88
N GLY A 46 12.37 -4.91 -1.99
CA GLY A 46 13.62 -4.50 -2.61
C GLY A 46 14.49 -5.69 -3.04
N GLU A 47 15.77 -5.64 -2.78
CA GLU A 47 16.73 -6.67 -3.20
C GLU A 47 16.45 -8.04 -2.57
N GLU A 48 16.02 -8.09 -1.31
CA GLU A 48 15.63 -9.34 -0.65
C GLU A 48 14.47 -10.01 -1.37
N PHE A 49 13.45 -9.22 -1.78
CA PHE A 49 12.34 -9.71 -2.58
C PHE A 49 12.83 -10.25 -3.94
N ASN A 50 13.68 -9.50 -4.63
CA ASN A 50 14.18 -9.88 -5.96
C ASN A 50 14.92 -11.22 -5.89
N ASN A 51 15.83 -11.37 -4.93
CA ASN A 51 16.61 -12.58 -4.73
C ASN A 51 15.73 -13.79 -4.41
N MET A 52 14.76 -13.63 -3.49
CA MET A 52 13.83 -14.69 -3.09
C MET A 52 12.90 -15.08 -4.25
N TYR A 53 12.35 -14.10 -4.96
CA TYR A 53 11.46 -14.32 -6.08
C TYR A 53 12.16 -15.06 -7.24
N GLU A 54 13.36 -14.61 -7.61
CA GLU A 54 14.14 -15.24 -8.67
C GLU A 54 14.64 -16.65 -8.29
N ALA A 55 14.93 -16.89 -7.03
CA ALA A 55 15.23 -18.23 -6.53
C ALA A 55 14.01 -19.13 -6.62
N ALA A 56 12.82 -18.63 -6.26
CA ALA A 56 11.58 -19.37 -6.39
C ALA A 56 11.22 -19.70 -7.85
N GLU A 57 11.48 -18.77 -8.76
CA GLU A 57 11.29 -19.03 -10.20
C GLU A 57 12.16 -20.18 -10.75
N LYS A 58 13.34 -20.35 -10.21
CA LYS A 58 14.30 -21.40 -10.63
C LYS A 58 14.09 -22.73 -9.89
N MET A 59 13.29 -22.74 -8.82
CA MET A 59 13.15 -23.90 -7.95
C MET A 59 12.31 -25.02 -8.64
N PRO A 60 12.88 -26.22 -8.78
CA PRO A 60 12.13 -27.37 -9.31
C PRO A 60 10.98 -27.78 -8.38
N GLY A 61 9.84 -28.18 -8.97
CA GLY A 61 8.68 -28.69 -8.25
C GLY A 61 7.85 -27.64 -7.54
N LEU A 62 8.18 -26.34 -7.65
CA LEU A 62 7.32 -25.26 -7.16
C LEU A 62 6.28 -24.90 -8.20
N ALA A 63 5.00 -24.93 -7.82
CA ALA A 63 3.90 -24.62 -8.72
C ALA A 63 3.96 -23.16 -9.18
N ARG A 64 4.06 -22.99 -10.49
CA ARG A 64 4.13 -21.68 -11.13
C ARG A 64 3.46 -21.65 -12.50
N LYS A 65 2.98 -20.45 -12.85
CA LYS A 65 2.55 -20.14 -14.21
C LYS A 65 3.30 -18.91 -14.68
N THR A 66 4.18 -19.06 -15.64
CA THR A 66 4.95 -17.95 -16.20
C THR A 66 4.19 -17.35 -17.38
N VAL A 67 4.06 -16.04 -17.41
CA VAL A 67 3.38 -15.25 -18.43
C VAL A 67 4.23 -14.03 -18.78
N ASN A 68 3.99 -13.43 -19.94
CA ASN A 68 4.60 -12.13 -20.24
C ASN A 68 4.06 -11.06 -19.27
N ALA A 69 4.94 -10.25 -18.69
CA ALA A 69 4.57 -9.18 -17.74
C ALA A 69 3.56 -8.20 -18.37
N GLU A 70 3.65 -7.95 -19.67
CA GLU A 70 2.71 -7.10 -20.40
C GLU A 70 1.27 -7.66 -20.41
N VAL A 71 1.10 -8.98 -20.42
CA VAL A 71 -0.24 -9.61 -20.34
C VAL A 71 -0.89 -9.32 -19.00
N VAL A 72 -0.11 -9.41 -17.91
CA VAL A 72 -0.58 -9.05 -16.56
C VAL A 72 -0.94 -7.57 -16.51
N TRP A 73 -0.05 -6.71 -17.00
CA TRP A 73 -0.25 -5.27 -17.03
C TRP A 73 -1.50 -4.86 -17.81
N LYS A 74 -1.67 -5.38 -19.02
CA LYS A 74 -2.88 -5.12 -19.85
C LYS A 74 -4.16 -5.55 -19.13
N SER A 75 -4.11 -6.67 -18.40
CA SER A 75 -5.26 -7.14 -17.61
C SER A 75 -5.60 -6.20 -16.44
N ILE A 76 -4.58 -5.64 -15.76
CA ILE A 76 -4.75 -4.65 -14.72
C ILE A 76 -5.38 -3.37 -15.28
N VAL A 77 -4.79 -2.79 -16.33
CA VAL A 77 -5.28 -1.56 -16.96
C VAL A 77 -6.71 -1.72 -17.48
N ARG A 78 -7.01 -2.87 -18.11
CA ARG A 78 -8.37 -3.18 -18.55
C ARG A 78 -9.36 -3.20 -17.38
N SER A 79 -8.98 -3.83 -16.27
CA SER A 79 -9.81 -3.86 -15.08
C SER A 79 -10.06 -2.45 -14.52
N GLN A 80 -9.04 -1.61 -14.50
CA GLN A 80 -9.15 -0.21 -14.05
C GLN A 80 -10.09 0.62 -14.93
N ILE A 81 -10.04 0.44 -16.24
CA ILE A 81 -10.94 1.12 -17.18
C ILE A 81 -12.40 0.66 -16.95
N GLU A 82 -12.61 -0.64 -16.71
CA GLU A 82 -13.94 -1.21 -16.56
C GLU A 82 -14.57 -0.97 -15.17
N THR A 83 -13.76 -0.90 -14.10
CA THR A 83 -14.24 -0.93 -12.70
C THR A 83 -13.61 0.11 -11.78
N GLY A 84 -12.56 0.82 -12.19
CA GLY A 84 -11.78 1.71 -11.34
C GLY A 84 -10.79 0.98 -10.40
N THR A 85 -10.78 -0.35 -10.39
CA THR A 85 -9.89 -1.19 -9.57
C THR A 85 -9.13 -2.20 -10.44
N PRO A 86 -8.01 -2.76 -9.97
CA PRO A 86 -7.38 -2.62 -8.66
C PRO A 86 -6.68 -1.28 -8.46
N TYR A 87 -6.56 -0.83 -7.21
CA TYR A 87 -5.65 0.25 -6.85
C TYR A 87 -4.20 -0.21 -7.02
N MET A 88 -3.31 0.74 -7.34
CA MET A 88 -1.90 0.45 -7.63
C MET A 88 -1.03 0.99 -6.51
N LEU A 89 -0.37 0.10 -5.77
CA LEU A 89 0.59 0.45 -4.72
C LEU A 89 1.96 -0.15 -5.04
N TYR A 90 3.00 0.64 -4.87
CA TYR A 90 4.37 0.26 -5.15
C TYR A 90 5.07 -0.16 -3.86
N LYS A 91 5.18 -1.47 -3.68
CA LYS A 91 5.68 -2.15 -2.49
C LYS A 91 7.01 -1.60 -1.99
N ASP A 92 7.99 -1.49 -2.89
CA ASP A 92 9.34 -1.12 -2.52
C ASP A 92 9.42 0.37 -2.14
N ALA A 93 8.78 1.25 -2.90
CA ALA A 93 8.71 2.67 -2.60
C ALA A 93 7.99 2.95 -1.27
N CYS A 94 6.87 2.27 -1.00
CA CYS A 94 6.13 2.38 0.24
C CYS A 94 7.00 2.01 1.44
N ASN A 95 7.69 0.87 1.38
CA ASN A 95 8.55 0.42 2.46
C ASN A 95 9.83 1.27 2.62
N LYS A 96 10.47 1.66 1.52
CA LYS A 96 11.66 2.54 1.55
C LYS A 96 11.38 3.91 2.18
N LYS A 97 10.17 4.46 1.98
CA LYS A 97 9.76 5.78 2.51
C LYS A 97 9.01 5.73 3.82
N SER A 98 8.68 4.56 4.33
CA SER A 98 7.95 4.42 5.59
C SER A 98 8.70 5.06 6.77
N ASN A 99 7.97 5.80 7.61
CA ASN A 99 8.49 6.30 8.89
C ASN A 99 8.56 5.20 9.96
N GLN A 100 7.98 4.03 9.70
CA GLN A 100 7.91 2.89 10.62
C GLN A 100 8.88 1.75 10.24
N LYS A 101 9.93 2.02 9.46
CA LYS A 101 10.92 1.02 9.04
C LYS A 101 11.61 0.29 10.18
N ASN A 102 11.72 0.95 11.33
CA ASN A 102 12.29 0.40 12.55
C ASN A 102 11.35 -0.57 13.28
N ILE A 103 10.06 -0.57 12.95
CA ILE A 103 9.03 -1.42 13.56
C ILE A 103 8.82 -2.67 12.72
N GLY A 104 8.68 -2.51 11.41
CA GLY A 104 8.38 -3.63 10.53
C GLY A 104 8.18 -3.26 9.07
N ILE A 105 7.64 -4.20 8.32
CA ILE A 105 7.38 -4.09 6.88
C ILE A 105 5.89 -3.86 6.65
N ILE A 106 5.57 -2.88 5.82
CA ILE A 106 4.20 -2.64 5.35
C ILE A 106 3.85 -3.72 4.32
N LYS A 107 2.79 -4.47 4.59
CA LYS A 107 2.33 -5.59 3.74
C LYS A 107 1.05 -5.29 2.98
N SER A 108 0.32 -4.26 3.40
CA SER A 108 -0.99 -3.89 2.86
C SER A 108 -1.29 -2.42 3.13
N SER A 109 -2.42 -1.95 2.60
CA SER A 109 -3.00 -0.65 2.87
C SER A 109 -4.48 -0.83 3.23
N ASN A 110 -5.19 0.26 3.51
CA ASN A 110 -6.63 0.28 3.77
C ASN A 110 -7.45 0.36 2.47
N LEU A 111 -8.77 0.43 2.60
CA LEU A 111 -9.72 0.50 1.49
C LEU A 111 -9.43 1.64 0.50
N CYS A 112 -9.13 2.85 1.02
CA CYS A 112 -8.91 4.03 0.18
C CYS A 112 -7.45 4.21 -0.25
N THR A 113 -6.55 3.32 0.21
CA THR A 113 -5.09 3.28 -0.11
C THR A 113 -4.26 4.45 0.43
N GLU A 114 -4.82 5.32 1.28
CA GLU A 114 -4.10 6.46 1.85
C GLU A 114 -3.23 6.10 3.06
N ILE A 115 -3.48 4.95 3.71
CA ILE A 115 -2.77 4.53 4.91
C ILE A 115 -1.69 3.51 4.54
N LEU A 116 -0.46 3.82 4.89
CA LEU A 116 0.72 2.98 4.70
C LEU A 116 1.44 2.85 6.05
N GLU A 117 0.92 1.97 6.88
CA GLU A 117 1.40 1.72 8.25
C GLU A 117 1.68 0.23 8.45
N VAL A 118 2.58 -0.06 9.40
CA VAL A 118 2.89 -1.44 9.77
C VAL A 118 1.73 -2.02 10.59
N SER A 119 1.22 -3.16 10.17
CA SER A 119 0.33 -4.02 10.95
C SER A 119 0.89 -5.41 11.03
N SER A 120 0.75 -6.04 12.19
CA SER A 120 1.17 -7.41 12.45
C SER A 120 0.02 -8.19 13.13
N LYS A 121 0.29 -9.42 13.53
CA LYS A 121 -0.66 -10.20 14.35
C LYS A 121 -0.84 -9.63 15.77
N ASP A 122 0.14 -8.86 16.25
CA ASP A 122 0.21 -8.35 17.62
C ASP A 122 -0.05 -6.83 17.69
N GLU A 123 -0.04 -6.13 16.53
CA GLU A 123 -0.27 -4.68 16.45
C GLU A 123 -1.13 -4.34 15.23
N THR A 124 -2.22 -3.62 15.45
CA THR A 124 -3.11 -3.15 14.40
C THR A 124 -2.90 -1.66 14.16
N ALA A 125 -2.56 -1.28 12.92
CA ALA A 125 -2.49 0.12 12.54
C ALA A 125 -3.86 0.77 12.61
N VAL A 126 -3.94 1.96 13.23
CA VAL A 126 -5.17 2.74 13.37
C VAL A 126 -4.90 4.16 12.93
N CYS A 127 -5.81 4.72 12.13
CA CYS A 127 -5.74 6.10 11.66
C CYS A 127 -6.96 6.89 12.09
N ASN A 128 -6.75 8.02 12.79
CA ASN A 128 -7.79 9.01 13.08
C ASN A 128 -7.76 10.09 12.02
N LEU A 129 -8.89 10.31 11.34
CA LEU A 129 -8.98 11.20 10.19
C LEU A 129 -9.70 12.49 10.53
N ALA A 130 -9.22 13.59 9.95
CA ALA A 130 -9.91 14.87 9.95
C ALA A 130 -9.58 15.66 8.69
N SER A 131 -10.46 16.57 8.31
CA SER A 131 -10.29 17.41 7.13
C SER A 131 -10.56 18.87 7.43
N ILE A 132 -9.84 19.76 6.77
CA ILE A 132 -10.01 21.21 6.86
C ILE A 132 -10.53 21.72 5.53
N ALA A 133 -11.64 22.45 5.56
CA ALA A 133 -12.22 23.08 4.37
C ALA A 133 -11.42 24.34 4.01
N LEU A 134 -10.40 24.22 3.18
CA LEU A 134 -9.49 25.31 2.79
C LEU A 134 -10.19 26.54 2.20
N PRO A 135 -11.31 26.44 1.44
CA PRO A 135 -12.02 27.61 0.94
C PRO A 135 -12.51 28.58 2.04
N LYS A 136 -12.66 28.12 3.29
CA LYS A 136 -13.04 28.96 4.43
C LYS A 136 -11.95 29.93 4.91
N PHE A 137 -10.77 29.80 4.37
CA PHE A 137 -9.61 30.66 4.66
C PHE A 137 -9.29 31.64 3.51
N VAL A 138 -10.06 31.58 2.42
CA VAL A 138 -9.92 32.48 1.29
C VAL A 138 -10.80 33.71 1.50
N ASP A 139 -10.20 34.89 1.40
CA ASP A 139 -10.90 36.16 1.20
C ASP A 139 -11.01 36.43 -0.30
N ALA A 140 -12.14 36.11 -0.88
CA ALA A 140 -12.37 36.26 -2.32
C ALA A 140 -12.36 37.73 -2.77
N LYS A 141 -12.74 38.70 -1.88
CA LYS A 141 -12.78 40.12 -2.17
C LYS A 141 -11.38 40.70 -2.30
N ASN A 142 -10.51 40.36 -1.36
CA ASN A 142 -9.13 40.83 -1.32
C ASN A 142 -8.13 39.88 -2.04
N LYS A 143 -8.60 38.73 -2.55
CA LYS A 143 -7.79 37.69 -3.18
C LYS A 143 -6.63 37.22 -2.31
N THR A 144 -6.88 37.09 -0.99
CA THR A 144 -5.87 36.67 0.00
C THR A 144 -6.27 35.37 0.69
N PHE A 145 -5.27 34.66 1.20
CA PHE A 145 -5.45 33.45 1.99
C PHE A 145 -4.99 33.69 3.43
N ASN A 146 -5.83 33.35 4.41
CA ASN A 146 -5.53 33.57 5.82
C ASN A 146 -4.76 32.41 6.44
N PHE A 147 -3.45 32.40 6.30
CA PHE A 147 -2.56 31.39 6.84
C PHE A 147 -2.58 31.31 8.37
N SER A 148 -2.64 32.47 9.06
CA SER A 148 -2.67 32.50 10.53
C SER A 148 -3.92 31.83 11.11
N LYS A 149 -5.06 32.04 10.47
CA LYS A 149 -6.30 31.35 10.84
C LYS A 149 -6.21 29.85 10.57
N LEU A 150 -5.64 29.46 9.44
CA LEU A 150 -5.41 28.04 9.11
C LEU A 150 -4.52 27.37 10.16
N GLU A 151 -3.41 28.01 10.52
CA GLU A 151 -2.50 27.52 11.57
C GLU A 151 -3.23 27.30 12.89
N SER A 152 -4.02 28.28 13.33
CA SER A 152 -4.77 28.19 14.57
C SER A 152 -5.77 27.02 14.56
N VAL A 153 -6.50 26.85 13.47
CA VAL A 153 -7.46 25.74 13.29
C VAL A 153 -6.74 24.41 13.24
N ALA A 154 -5.63 24.30 12.52
CA ALA A 154 -4.84 23.07 12.44
C ALA A 154 -4.30 22.63 13.81
N ARG A 155 -3.83 23.57 14.62
CA ARG A 155 -3.39 23.29 16.01
C ARG A 155 -4.52 22.73 16.88
N ILE A 156 -5.72 23.28 16.77
CA ILE A 156 -6.90 22.79 17.50
C ILE A 156 -7.26 21.38 17.00
N LEU A 157 -7.28 21.19 15.69
CA LEU A 157 -7.59 19.91 15.06
C LEU A 157 -6.68 18.79 15.55
N VAL A 158 -5.36 19.01 15.49
CA VAL A 158 -4.36 18.01 15.94
C VAL A 158 -4.51 17.69 17.41
N ARG A 159 -4.74 18.70 18.27
CA ARG A 159 -5.01 18.46 19.70
C ARG A 159 -6.27 17.63 19.93
N ASN A 160 -7.31 17.85 19.12
CA ASN A 160 -8.54 17.07 19.21
C ASN A 160 -8.34 15.63 18.73
N LEU A 161 -7.59 15.41 17.64
CA LEU A 161 -7.24 14.07 17.17
C LEU A 161 -6.45 13.28 18.23
N ASN A 162 -5.49 13.92 18.90
CA ASN A 162 -4.76 13.28 20.00
C ASN A 162 -5.69 12.88 21.15
N LYS A 163 -6.67 13.72 21.50
CA LYS A 163 -7.68 13.36 22.51
C LYS A 163 -8.59 12.22 22.05
N VAL A 164 -8.86 12.10 20.74
CA VAL A 164 -9.62 10.98 20.19
C VAL A 164 -8.86 9.68 20.40
N ILE A 165 -7.54 9.66 20.18
CA ILE A 165 -6.71 8.48 20.43
C ILE A 165 -6.89 7.98 21.86
N ASP A 166 -6.88 8.88 22.85
CA ASP A 166 -7.00 8.55 24.28
C ASP A 166 -8.42 8.15 24.70
N LYS A 167 -9.44 8.56 23.95
CA LYS A 167 -10.85 8.42 24.35
C LYS A 167 -11.63 7.42 23.50
N ASN A 168 -11.09 7.03 22.36
CA ASN A 168 -11.76 6.14 21.43
C ASN A 168 -11.80 4.70 21.96
N PHE A 169 -12.78 3.95 21.49
CA PHE A 169 -12.84 2.51 21.70
C PHE A 169 -12.21 1.80 20.50
N TYR A 170 -11.31 0.88 20.77
CA TYR A 170 -10.66 0.04 19.77
C TYR A 170 -11.23 -1.38 19.84
N PRO A 171 -11.63 -1.99 18.71
CA PRO A 171 -12.28 -3.31 18.72
C PRO A 171 -11.31 -4.48 18.93
N THR A 172 -10.02 -4.22 18.93
CA THR A 172 -8.95 -5.21 19.17
C THR A 172 -8.19 -4.84 20.44
N GLU A 173 -7.67 -5.84 21.16
CA GLU A 173 -6.87 -5.64 22.38
C GLU A 173 -5.41 -5.25 22.09
N CYS A 174 -5.00 -5.27 20.80
CA CYS A 174 -3.64 -4.99 20.34
C CYS A 174 -3.60 -3.88 19.30
#